data_54f7e63093041191a763035e74d32367
#
_entry.id   54f7e63093041191a763035e74d32367
#
_cell.length_a   1.000
_cell.length_b   1.000
_cell.length_c   1.000
_cell.angle_alpha   90.00
_cell.angle_beta   90.00
_cell.angle_gamma   90.00
#
_symmetry.space_group_name_H-M   'P 1'
#
loop_
_entity.id
_entity.type
_entity.pdbx_description
1 polymer ?
#
loop_
_entity_poly.entity_id
_entity_poly.type
_entity_poly.pdbx_seq_one_letter_code
_entity_poly.pdbx_strand_id
1 'polypeptide(L)'
;MLRFFKKIAGIFSYDIGIDLGTANTLVYIKDQGIVLREPSVVAMKGDKVKAVGEEAKRMVGRTPGSVVAIRPLKEGVIADFEVAENMLRYFIKKACHRRSLRGPRILIAHPSGITEVERRAIEESAYNSGAIHVQLIEEPMAAAIGVGLPVSEPLGSMIVDIGGGTTEVAIISLSGIVYSQSEKCGGDALDDTITRHMLAAHNLLVGPRTAEDIKIRVGSAHPLQQELQMEVKGRDRGTGLPKTVTVRSEEIREALQDKLDIIVNAVRQTLDHCPPELASDLYDRGITVAGGGALLRGLSDLLHEQTGLPIMISEDPLSAVAEGTGKYLQ
;
A
#
# COMPACT_ATOMS: atom_id res chain seq x y z
N MET A 1 -28.39 -12.01 28.42
CA MET A 1 -29.31 -11.74 27.30
C MET A 1 -28.68 -10.88 26.22
N LEU A 2 -28.08 -9.73 26.52
CA LEU A 2 -27.42 -8.87 25.50
C LEU A 2 -26.31 -9.57 24.69
N ARG A 3 -25.50 -10.43 25.29
CA ARG A 3 -24.44 -11.20 24.59
C ARG A 3 -24.99 -12.25 23.61
N PHE A 4 -26.18 -12.76 23.86
CA PHE A 4 -26.85 -13.74 23.00
C PHE A 4 -27.47 -13.04 21.78
N PHE A 5 -28.03 -11.84 21.94
CA PHE A 5 -28.53 -11.02 20.82
C PHE A 5 -27.40 -10.48 19.93
N LYS A 6 -26.23 -10.10 20.49
CA LYS A 6 -25.06 -9.75 19.67
C LYS A 6 -24.52 -10.92 18.85
N LYS A 7 -24.59 -12.15 19.39
CA LYS A 7 -24.18 -13.36 18.66
C LYS A 7 -25.17 -13.73 17.52
N ILE A 8 -26.46 -13.39 17.67
CA ILE A 8 -27.47 -13.57 16.63
C ILE A 8 -27.37 -12.46 15.58
N ALA A 9 -27.06 -11.22 15.96
CA ALA A 9 -26.83 -10.11 15.02
C ALA A 9 -25.62 -10.36 14.09
N GLY A 10 -24.54 -10.98 14.59
CA GLY A 10 -23.38 -11.41 13.80
C GLY A 10 -23.64 -12.54 12.80
N ILE A 11 -24.83 -13.16 12.84
CA ILE A 11 -25.27 -14.15 11.84
C ILE A 11 -25.84 -13.46 10.58
N PHE A 12 -26.17 -12.16 10.66
CA PHE A 12 -26.91 -11.47 9.59
C PHE A 12 -26.05 -10.62 8.66
N SER A 13 -24.88 -10.11 9.09
CA SER A 13 -23.99 -9.31 8.25
C SER A 13 -22.57 -9.27 8.87
N TYR A 14 -21.54 -9.14 8.04
CA TYR A 14 -20.18 -8.83 8.47
C TYR A 14 -19.92 -7.33 8.31
N ASP A 15 -19.18 -6.75 9.26
CA ASP A 15 -18.56 -5.45 9.13
C ASP A 15 -17.11 -5.67 8.71
N ILE A 16 -16.76 -5.22 7.52
CA ILE A 16 -15.50 -5.51 6.85
C ILE A 16 -14.79 -4.18 6.55
N GLY A 17 -13.53 -4.07 6.99
CA GLY A 17 -12.60 -3.06 6.51
C GLY A 17 -11.75 -3.62 5.39
N ILE A 18 -11.58 -2.87 4.32
CA ILE A 18 -10.72 -3.25 3.19
C ILE A 18 -9.71 -2.15 2.94
N ASP A 19 -8.44 -2.52 3.00
CA ASP A 19 -7.35 -1.78 2.40
C ASP A 19 -7.17 -2.32 0.98
N LEU A 20 -7.63 -1.55 -0.01
CA LEU A 20 -7.59 -1.93 -1.42
C LEU A 20 -6.33 -1.37 -2.09
N GLY A 21 -5.15 -1.81 -1.62
CA GLY A 21 -3.88 -1.28 -2.09
C GLY A 21 -3.44 -1.81 -3.48
N THR A 22 -2.63 -1.02 -4.16
CA THR A 22 -2.05 -1.36 -5.49
C THR A 22 -1.24 -2.65 -5.48
N ALA A 23 -0.44 -2.88 -4.42
CA ALA A 23 0.40 -4.06 -4.31
C ALA A 23 -0.29 -5.22 -3.59
N ASN A 24 -0.98 -4.95 -2.50
CA ASN A 24 -1.66 -5.95 -1.67
C ASN A 24 -3.02 -5.42 -1.25
N THR A 25 -3.98 -6.32 -1.11
CA THR A 25 -5.30 -6.08 -0.50
C THR A 25 -5.35 -6.77 0.85
N LEU A 26 -5.72 -6.03 1.89
CA LEU A 26 -5.95 -6.57 3.23
C LEU A 26 -7.43 -6.47 3.57
N VAL A 27 -7.94 -7.50 4.25
CA VAL A 27 -9.32 -7.53 4.72
C VAL A 27 -9.35 -7.73 6.22
N TYR A 28 -9.95 -6.79 6.90
CA TYR A 28 -10.22 -6.82 8.33
C TYR A 28 -11.69 -7.17 8.56
N ILE A 29 -11.98 -8.05 9.50
CA ILE A 29 -13.36 -8.32 9.96
C ILE A 29 -13.47 -7.87 11.41
N LYS A 30 -14.52 -7.11 11.71
CA LYS A 30 -14.81 -6.67 13.08
C LYS A 30 -14.80 -7.84 14.05
N ASP A 31 -14.14 -7.67 15.18
CA ASP A 31 -13.94 -8.66 16.25
C ASP A 31 -13.07 -9.88 15.86
N GLN A 32 -12.50 -9.93 14.65
CA GLN A 32 -11.62 -11.02 14.19
C GLN A 32 -10.21 -10.52 13.79
N GLY A 33 -10.04 -9.22 13.54
CA GLY A 33 -8.78 -8.67 13.05
C GLY A 33 -8.58 -8.87 11.54
N ILE A 34 -7.34 -8.78 11.09
CA ILE A 34 -6.98 -9.01 9.69
C ILE A 34 -7.08 -10.51 9.38
N VAL A 35 -8.04 -10.88 8.54
CA VAL A 35 -8.34 -12.26 8.15
C VAL A 35 -7.79 -12.65 6.79
N LEU A 36 -7.39 -11.65 5.98
CA LEU A 36 -6.83 -11.87 4.65
C LEU A 36 -5.76 -10.82 4.34
N ARG A 37 -4.64 -11.29 3.79
CA ARG A 37 -3.57 -10.48 3.22
C ARG A 37 -3.13 -11.15 1.93
N GLU A 38 -3.45 -10.54 0.80
CA GLU A 38 -3.21 -11.12 -0.52
C GLU A 38 -2.69 -10.07 -1.51
N PRO A 39 -1.80 -10.43 -2.43
CA PRO A 39 -1.41 -9.55 -3.53
C PRO A 39 -2.60 -9.15 -4.40
N SER A 40 -2.64 -7.88 -4.81
CA SER A 40 -3.66 -7.34 -5.72
C SER A 40 -3.35 -7.74 -7.17
N VAL A 41 -3.37 -9.06 -7.45
CA VAL A 41 -3.03 -9.63 -8.75
C VAL A 41 -4.08 -10.66 -9.16
N VAL A 42 -4.46 -10.66 -10.43
CA VAL A 42 -5.38 -11.63 -11.03
C VAL A 42 -4.75 -12.24 -12.28
N ALA A 43 -4.75 -13.56 -12.39
CA ALA A 43 -4.33 -14.26 -13.59
C ALA A 43 -5.56 -14.58 -14.46
N MET A 44 -5.56 -14.07 -15.69
CA MET A 44 -6.65 -14.21 -16.66
C MET A 44 -6.24 -15.12 -17.82
N LYS A 45 -7.20 -15.91 -18.33
CA LYS A 45 -7.09 -16.62 -19.61
C LYS A 45 -8.28 -16.24 -20.50
N GLY A 46 -8.08 -15.31 -21.43
CA GLY A 46 -9.19 -14.57 -22.03
C GLY A 46 -9.99 -13.90 -20.92
N ASP A 47 -11.31 -13.96 -20.96
CA ASP A 47 -12.21 -13.36 -19.98
C ASP A 47 -12.42 -14.20 -18.69
N LYS A 48 -11.63 -15.29 -18.51
CA LYS A 48 -11.80 -16.18 -17.35
C LYS A 48 -10.70 -15.99 -16.33
N VAL A 49 -11.10 -15.71 -15.08
CA VAL A 49 -10.20 -15.71 -13.93
C VAL A 49 -9.66 -17.13 -13.70
N LYS A 50 -8.34 -17.27 -13.61
CA LYS A 50 -7.62 -18.53 -13.33
C LYS A 50 -7.12 -18.59 -11.91
N ALA A 51 -6.57 -17.49 -11.41
CA ALA A 51 -6.06 -17.39 -10.06
C ALA A 51 -6.16 -15.94 -9.57
N VAL A 52 -6.18 -15.74 -8.25
CA VAL A 52 -6.22 -14.43 -7.60
C VAL A 52 -5.24 -14.44 -6.43
N GLY A 53 -4.64 -13.30 -6.14
CA GLY A 53 -3.78 -13.13 -4.97
C GLY A 53 -2.43 -13.82 -5.13
N GLU A 54 -1.99 -14.52 -4.09
CA GLU A 54 -0.68 -15.18 -4.04
C GLU A 54 -0.47 -16.20 -5.17
N GLU A 55 -1.51 -16.95 -5.52
CA GLU A 55 -1.43 -17.89 -6.63
C GLU A 55 -1.18 -17.17 -7.96
N ALA A 56 -1.88 -16.06 -8.21
CA ALA A 56 -1.66 -15.24 -9.40
C ALA A 56 -0.28 -14.55 -9.38
N LYS A 57 0.21 -14.05 -8.22
CA LYS A 57 1.55 -13.44 -8.08
C LYS A 57 2.66 -14.44 -8.47
N ARG A 58 2.52 -15.71 -8.14
CA ARG A 58 3.48 -16.77 -8.55
C ARG A 58 3.55 -16.97 -10.06
N MET A 59 2.50 -16.60 -10.78
CA MET A 59 2.42 -16.73 -12.23
C MET A 59 3.06 -15.55 -12.98
N VAL A 60 3.25 -14.39 -12.34
CA VAL A 60 3.84 -13.19 -12.96
C VAL A 60 5.19 -13.53 -13.59
N GLY A 61 5.36 -13.19 -14.88
CA GLY A 61 6.59 -13.43 -15.63
C GLY A 61 6.87 -14.91 -15.98
N ARG A 62 5.95 -15.83 -15.67
CA ARG A 62 6.13 -17.29 -15.90
C ARG A 62 4.98 -17.93 -16.65
N THR A 63 3.99 -17.13 -17.07
CA THR A 63 2.80 -17.65 -17.77
C THR A 63 3.10 -17.95 -19.25
N PRO A 64 2.53 -19.03 -19.82
CA PRO A 64 2.46 -19.16 -21.26
C PRO A 64 1.61 -18.02 -21.84
N GLY A 65 1.84 -17.64 -23.11
CA GLY A 65 1.22 -16.47 -23.74
C GLY A 65 -0.31 -16.41 -23.72
N SER A 66 -0.98 -17.51 -23.34
CA SER A 66 -2.45 -17.56 -23.20
C SER A 66 -2.98 -17.14 -21.82
N VAL A 67 -2.10 -16.91 -20.84
CA VAL A 67 -2.45 -16.47 -19.47
C VAL A 67 -1.72 -15.17 -19.17
N VAL A 68 -2.45 -14.14 -18.74
CA VAL A 68 -1.89 -12.83 -18.40
C VAL A 68 -2.15 -12.56 -16.92
N ALA A 69 -1.11 -12.19 -16.17
CA ALA A 69 -1.25 -11.71 -14.81
C ALA A 69 -1.43 -10.18 -14.83
N ILE A 70 -2.56 -9.71 -14.30
CA ILE A 70 -2.99 -8.32 -14.32
C ILE A 70 -3.03 -7.79 -12.89
N ARG A 71 -2.52 -6.58 -12.68
CA ARG A 71 -2.79 -5.78 -11.49
C ARG A 71 -3.93 -4.83 -11.80
N PRO A 72 -5.13 -5.02 -11.23
CA PRO A 72 -6.30 -4.20 -11.55
C PRO A 72 -6.24 -2.80 -10.94
N LEU A 73 -5.33 -2.60 -10.00
CA LEU A 73 -5.06 -1.31 -9.35
C LEU A 73 -3.71 -0.79 -9.80
N LYS A 74 -3.63 0.49 -10.11
CA LYS A 74 -2.41 1.18 -10.49
C LYS A 74 -2.44 2.59 -9.90
N GLU A 75 -1.32 2.99 -9.27
CA GLU A 75 -1.19 4.33 -8.69
C GLU A 75 -2.38 4.70 -7.78
N GLY A 76 -2.82 3.73 -6.95
CA GLY A 76 -3.90 3.91 -5.99
C GLY A 76 -5.34 3.85 -6.55
N VAL A 77 -5.52 3.74 -7.87
CA VAL A 77 -6.84 3.75 -8.52
C VAL A 77 -7.13 2.48 -9.31
N ILE A 78 -8.41 2.22 -9.57
CA ILE A 78 -8.85 1.09 -10.40
C ILE A 78 -8.51 1.38 -11.85
N ALA A 79 -7.58 0.59 -12.41
CA ALA A 79 -7.17 0.65 -13.81
C ALA A 79 -7.99 -0.31 -14.70
N ASP A 80 -8.47 -1.41 -14.12
CA ASP A 80 -9.32 -2.41 -14.79
C ASP A 80 -10.50 -2.77 -13.88
N PHE A 81 -11.66 -2.27 -14.23
CA PHE A 81 -12.86 -2.35 -13.41
C PHE A 81 -13.36 -3.79 -13.24
N GLU A 82 -13.47 -4.54 -14.33
CA GLU A 82 -13.97 -5.91 -14.30
C GLU A 82 -13.06 -6.86 -13.52
N VAL A 83 -11.74 -6.69 -13.71
CA VAL A 83 -10.75 -7.49 -12.99
C VAL A 83 -10.72 -7.13 -11.50
N ALA A 84 -10.86 -5.83 -11.15
CA ALA A 84 -10.95 -5.36 -9.76
C ALA A 84 -12.20 -5.91 -9.04
N GLU A 85 -13.36 -5.87 -9.70
CA GLU A 85 -14.60 -6.45 -9.18
C GLU A 85 -14.47 -7.95 -8.91
N ASN A 86 -13.92 -8.70 -9.86
CA ASN A 86 -13.68 -10.13 -9.71
C ASN A 86 -12.72 -10.43 -8.55
N MET A 87 -11.67 -9.62 -8.38
CA MET A 87 -10.71 -9.72 -7.29
C MET A 87 -11.38 -9.45 -5.92
N LEU A 88 -12.11 -8.34 -5.80
CA LEU A 88 -12.87 -7.97 -4.60
C LEU A 88 -13.87 -9.06 -4.21
N ARG A 89 -14.66 -9.54 -5.16
CA ARG A 89 -15.60 -10.63 -4.94
C ARG A 89 -14.94 -11.90 -4.43
N TYR A 90 -13.77 -12.24 -4.97
CA TYR A 90 -12.98 -13.37 -4.50
C TYR A 90 -12.50 -13.17 -3.06
N PHE A 91 -11.94 -12.00 -2.73
CA PHE A 91 -11.42 -11.72 -1.40
C PHE A 91 -12.53 -11.66 -0.35
N ILE A 92 -13.65 -11.00 -0.63
CA ILE A 92 -14.82 -10.98 0.27
C ILE A 92 -15.32 -12.40 0.52
N LYS A 93 -15.45 -13.22 -0.53
CA LYS A 93 -15.88 -14.62 -0.39
C LYS A 93 -14.89 -15.47 0.42
N LYS A 94 -13.59 -15.22 0.25
CA LYS A 94 -12.53 -15.93 0.97
C LYS A 94 -12.46 -15.52 2.43
N ALA A 95 -12.65 -14.24 2.74
CA ALA A 95 -12.67 -13.71 4.09
C ALA A 95 -13.92 -14.15 4.87
N CYS A 96 -15.09 -14.17 4.21
CA CYS A 96 -16.36 -14.56 4.83
C CYS A 96 -16.56 -16.08 4.76
N HIS A 97 -16.04 -16.83 5.73
CA HIS A 97 -16.10 -18.29 5.78
C HIS A 97 -17.52 -18.87 5.89
N ARG A 98 -18.51 -18.08 6.28
CA ARG A 98 -19.92 -18.49 6.39
C ARG A 98 -20.76 -17.68 5.42
N ARG A 99 -21.76 -18.33 4.78
CA ARG A 99 -22.78 -17.60 4.03
C ARG A 99 -23.56 -16.72 5.01
N SER A 100 -23.30 -15.42 4.98
CA SER A 100 -24.19 -14.44 5.60
C SER A 100 -25.51 -14.46 4.86
N LEU A 101 -26.63 -14.38 5.58
CA LEU A 101 -27.96 -14.25 4.99
C LEU A 101 -28.16 -12.89 4.30
N ARG A 102 -27.35 -11.91 4.67
CA ARG A 102 -27.26 -10.59 4.05
C ARG A 102 -25.82 -10.32 3.68
N GLY A 103 -25.57 -9.56 2.61
CA GLY A 103 -24.22 -9.13 2.23
C GLY A 103 -23.51 -8.33 3.31
N PRO A 104 -22.17 -8.17 3.22
CA PRO A 104 -21.39 -7.41 4.19
C PRO A 104 -21.64 -5.90 4.07
N ARG A 105 -21.41 -5.18 5.20
CA ARG A 105 -21.15 -3.74 5.20
C ARG A 105 -19.66 -3.55 5.09
N ILE A 106 -19.23 -2.71 4.14
CA ILE A 106 -17.81 -2.58 3.81
C ILE A 106 -17.36 -1.13 3.98
N LEU A 107 -16.26 -0.93 4.69
CA LEU A 107 -15.48 0.31 4.71
C LEU A 107 -14.22 0.08 3.86
N ILE A 108 -14.01 0.91 2.83
CA ILE A 108 -12.85 0.82 1.93
C ILE A 108 -11.98 2.06 2.09
N ALA A 109 -10.68 1.84 2.31
CA ALA A 109 -9.70 2.92 2.25
C ALA A 109 -9.39 3.27 0.79
N HIS A 110 -9.19 4.55 0.52
CA HIS A 110 -8.83 5.09 -0.78
C HIS A 110 -7.80 6.22 -0.65
N PRO A 111 -6.94 6.47 -1.65
CA PRO A 111 -6.01 7.58 -1.65
C PRO A 111 -6.70 8.94 -1.52
N SER A 112 -6.00 9.91 -0.95
CA SER A 112 -6.48 11.29 -0.92
C SER A 112 -6.56 11.87 -2.34
N GLY A 113 -7.54 12.76 -2.57
CA GLY A 113 -7.63 13.49 -3.84
C GLY A 113 -8.09 12.67 -5.05
N ILE A 114 -8.69 11.48 -4.86
CA ILE A 114 -9.33 10.75 -5.96
C ILE A 114 -10.50 11.55 -6.54
N THR A 115 -10.72 11.39 -7.85
CA THR A 115 -11.86 12.00 -8.55
C THR A 115 -13.18 11.35 -8.16
N GLU A 116 -14.32 12.06 -8.36
CA GLU A 116 -15.66 11.49 -8.16
C GLU A 116 -15.92 10.25 -9.04
N VAL A 117 -15.28 10.14 -10.20
CA VAL A 117 -15.39 8.98 -11.08
C VAL A 117 -14.68 7.78 -10.46
N GLU A 118 -13.46 7.97 -9.96
CA GLU A 118 -12.69 6.92 -9.28
C GLU A 118 -13.37 6.47 -7.98
N ARG A 119 -13.91 7.43 -7.21
CA ARG A 119 -14.69 7.15 -6.02
C ARG A 119 -15.90 6.26 -6.31
N ARG A 120 -16.70 6.62 -7.31
CA ARG A 120 -17.84 5.81 -7.76
C ARG A 120 -17.40 4.43 -8.24
N ALA A 121 -16.28 4.35 -8.95
CA ALA A 121 -15.73 3.08 -9.41
C ALA A 121 -15.43 2.11 -8.25
N ILE A 122 -14.88 2.60 -7.14
CA ILE A 122 -14.63 1.81 -5.92
C ILE A 122 -15.98 1.36 -5.30
N GLU A 123 -16.92 2.29 -5.13
CA GLU A 123 -18.23 2.02 -4.53
C GLU A 123 -19.01 0.97 -5.36
N GLU A 124 -19.09 1.15 -6.68
CA GLU A 124 -19.80 0.23 -7.58
C GLU A 124 -19.14 -1.16 -7.61
N SER A 125 -17.79 -1.23 -7.63
CA SER A 125 -17.08 -2.52 -7.54
C SER A 125 -17.42 -3.27 -6.26
N ALA A 126 -17.55 -2.57 -5.13
CA ALA A 126 -17.90 -3.17 -3.85
C ALA A 126 -19.37 -3.64 -3.83
N TYR A 127 -20.31 -2.83 -4.32
CA TYR A 127 -21.72 -3.24 -4.42
C TYR A 127 -21.90 -4.44 -5.35
N ASN A 128 -21.27 -4.43 -6.53
CA ASN A 128 -21.30 -5.54 -7.48
C ASN A 128 -20.66 -6.81 -6.92
N SER A 129 -19.72 -6.67 -5.98
CA SER A 129 -19.10 -7.79 -5.27
C SER A 129 -19.97 -8.36 -4.14
N GLY A 130 -21.13 -7.75 -3.87
CA GLY A 130 -22.16 -8.25 -2.94
C GLY A 130 -22.26 -7.48 -1.62
N ALA A 131 -21.64 -6.31 -1.49
CA ALA A 131 -21.83 -5.41 -0.35
C ALA A 131 -23.28 -4.89 -0.31
N ILE A 132 -23.84 -4.76 0.90
CA ILE A 132 -25.16 -4.12 1.11
C ILE A 132 -25.05 -2.65 1.51
N HIS A 133 -23.87 -2.27 1.99
CA HIS A 133 -23.54 -0.90 2.36
C HIS A 133 -22.05 -0.69 2.17
N VAL A 134 -21.68 0.44 1.56
CA VAL A 134 -20.29 0.82 1.31
C VAL A 134 -20.06 2.21 1.91
N GLN A 135 -18.98 2.34 2.63
CA GLN A 135 -18.43 3.61 3.10
C GLN A 135 -16.98 3.72 2.64
N LEU A 136 -16.52 4.94 2.45
CA LEU A 136 -15.14 5.21 2.07
C LEU A 136 -14.46 6.02 3.18
N ILE A 137 -13.14 5.80 3.34
CA ILE A 137 -12.27 6.55 4.24
C ILE A 137 -10.95 6.84 3.50
N GLU A 138 -10.38 8.01 3.71
CA GLU A 138 -9.06 8.30 3.14
C GLU A 138 -7.97 7.45 3.79
N GLU A 139 -7.05 6.91 2.98
CA GLU A 139 -5.92 6.06 3.43
C GLU A 139 -5.12 6.70 4.57
N PRO A 140 -4.70 8.00 4.50
CA PRO A 140 -3.93 8.59 5.59
C PRO A 140 -4.73 8.69 6.90
N MET A 141 -6.04 8.93 6.85
CA MET A 141 -6.88 8.91 8.05
C MET A 141 -6.98 7.49 8.62
N ALA A 142 -7.20 6.50 7.77
CA ALA A 142 -7.22 5.11 8.20
C ALA A 142 -5.86 4.68 8.78
N ALA A 143 -4.74 5.00 8.11
CA ALA A 143 -3.40 4.72 8.61
C ALA A 143 -3.17 5.33 9.99
N ALA A 144 -3.52 6.61 10.18
CA ALA A 144 -3.36 7.32 11.45
C ALA A 144 -4.16 6.67 12.59
N ILE A 145 -5.42 6.28 12.33
CA ILE A 145 -6.24 5.53 13.28
C ILE A 145 -5.61 4.15 13.58
N GLY A 146 -5.10 3.48 12.54
CA GLY A 146 -4.51 2.16 12.65
C GLY A 146 -3.28 2.13 13.54
N VAL A 147 -2.39 3.09 13.39
CA VAL A 147 -1.17 3.21 14.21
C VAL A 147 -1.44 3.84 15.59
N GLY A 148 -2.68 4.26 15.86
CA GLY A 148 -3.08 4.80 17.18
C GLY A 148 -2.71 6.26 17.41
N LEU A 149 -2.58 7.07 16.36
CA LEU A 149 -2.44 8.51 16.52
C LEU A 149 -3.70 9.11 17.15
N PRO A 150 -3.59 10.15 17.99
CA PRO A 150 -4.73 10.78 18.67
C PRO A 150 -5.51 11.70 17.71
N VAL A 151 -6.06 11.13 16.65
CA VAL A 151 -6.71 11.88 15.56
C VAL A 151 -7.90 12.73 15.99
N SER A 152 -8.57 12.37 17.10
CA SER A 152 -9.73 13.11 17.64
C SER A 152 -9.37 14.27 18.55
N GLU A 153 -8.13 14.37 18.98
CA GLU A 153 -7.66 15.43 19.88
C GLU A 153 -7.32 16.70 19.10
N PRO A 154 -7.34 17.88 19.76
CA PRO A 154 -6.92 19.16 19.16
C PRO A 154 -5.39 19.26 19.11
N LEU A 155 -4.75 18.24 18.57
CA LEU A 155 -3.28 18.10 18.43
C LEU A 155 -2.93 17.76 16.98
N GLY A 156 -1.83 18.35 16.49
CA GLY A 156 -1.28 18.01 15.20
C GLY A 156 -0.70 16.59 15.19
N SER A 157 -1.15 15.75 14.27
CA SER A 157 -0.56 14.44 13.98
C SER A 157 -0.22 14.37 12.51
N MET A 158 0.99 13.94 12.15
CA MET A 158 1.41 13.78 10.77
C MET A 158 1.68 12.31 10.48
N ILE A 159 1.09 11.84 9.40
CA ILE A 159 1.26 10.48 8.88
C ILE A 159 1.82 10.52 7.45
N VAL A 160 2.75 9.63 7.16
CA VAL A 160 3.27 9.36 5.82
C VAL A 160 3.03 7.88 5.53
N ASP A 161 2.13 7.58 4.63
CA ASP A 161 1.85 6.21 4.21
C ASP A 161 2.44 5.97 2.83
N ILE A 162 3.46 5.10 2.75
CA ILE A 162 4.15 4.78 1.49
C ILE A 162 3.70 3.40 1.04
N GLY A 163 2.67 3.39 0.20
CA GLY A 163 2.07 2.21 -0.36
C GLY A 163 2.84 1.58 -1.53
N GLY A 164 2.15 0.70 -2.27
CA GLY A 164 2.71 0.14 -3.51
C GLY A 164 2.68 1.12 -4.67
N GLY A 165 1.56 1.84 -4.86
CA GLY A 165 1.34 2.76 -5.97
C GLY A 165 1.51 4.23 -5.62
N THR A 166 1.20 4.61 -4.39
CA THR A 166 1.15 6.00 -3.91
C THR A 166 1.94 6.20 -2.64
N THR A 167 2.25 7.47 -2.38
CA THR A 167 2.67 7.99 -1.07
C THR A 167 1.65 9.03 -0.64
N GLU A 168 1.00 8.78 0.49
CA GLU A 168 0.01 9.65 1.11
C GLU A 168 0.65 10.36 2.29
N VAL A 169 0.56 11.67 2.33
CA VAL A 169 1.08 12.49 3.43
C VAL A 169 -0.05 13.35 3.95
N ALA A 170 -0.34 13.32 5.25
CA ALA A 170 -1.41 14.13 5.82
C ALA A 170 -1.09 14.66 7.21
N ILE A 171 -1.61 15.86 7.49
CA ILE A 171 -1.71 16.45 8.82
C ILE A 171 -3.17 16.32 9.26
N ILE A 172 -3.36 15.75 10.45
CA ILE A 172 -4.67 15.41 11.01
C ILE A 172 -4.81 16.05 12.37
N SER A 173 -6.00 16.62 12.64
CA SER A 173 -6.40 17.16 13.95
C SER A 173 -7.92 17.15 14.05
N LEU A 174 -8.49 16.98 15.24
CA LEU A 174 -9.94 17.05 15.52
C LEU A 174 -10.77 16.15 14.57
N SER A 175 -10.31 14.94 14.32
CA SER A 175 -10.91 13.96 13.41
C SER A 175 -11.02 14.40 11.94
N GLY A 176 -10.31 15.45 11.55
CA GLY A 176 -10.28 15.97 10.17
C GLY A 176 -8.87 15.99 9.60
N ILE A 177 -8.77 15.83 8.29
CA ILE A 177 -7.55 16.09 7.55
C ILE A 177 -7.44 17.59 7.35
N VAL A 178 -6.39 18.19 7.91
CA VAL A 178 -6.11 19.63 7.80
C VAL A 178 -5.49 19.95 6.46
N TYR A 179 -4.53 19.11 6.04
CA TYR A 179 -3.91 19.15 4.73
C TYR A 179 -3.45 17.75 4.35
N SER A 180 -3.57 17.39 3.08
CA SER A 180 -3.03 16.15 2.56
C SER A 180 -2.45 16.33 1.16
N GLN A 181 -1.49 15.48 0.85
CA GLN A 181 -0.88 15.37 -0.47
C GLN A 181 -0.74 13.89 -0.85
N SER A 182 -1.08 13.57 -2.09
CA SER A 182 -0.93 12.24 -2.66
C SER A 182 0.01 12.30 -3.85
N GLU A 183 1.06 11.48 -3.80
CA GLU A 183 2.02 11.35 -4.90
C GLU A 183 1.95 9.95 -5.52
N LYS A 184 1.93 9.88 -6.85
CA LYS A 184 1.96 8.61 -7.60
C LYS A 184 3.37 8.02 -7.63
N CYS A 185 3.94 7.87 -6.45
CA CYS A 185 5.26 7.33 -6.20
C CYS A 185 5.22 6.42 -4.98
N GLY A 186 5.41 5.13 -5.17
CA GLY A 186 5.41 4.12 -4.11
C GLY A 186 6.36 2.98 -4.45
N GLY A 187 6.15 1.83 -3.84
CA GLY A 187 7.02 0.66 -4.00
C GLY A 187 7.21 0.20 -5.44
N ASP A 188 6.17 0.30 -6.27
CA ASP A 188 6.21 -0.10 -7.69
C ASP A 188 7.10 0.86 -8.51
N ALA A 189 7.07 2.17 -8.21
CA ALA A 189 7.93 3.15 -8.88
C ALA A 189 9.43 2.92 -8.57
N LEU A 190 9.72 2.47 -7.34
CA LEU A 190 11.08 2.06 -6.95
C LEU A 190 11.51 0.80 -7.71
N ASP A 191 10.64 -0.22 -7.83
CA ASP A 191 10.92 -1.46 -8.56
C ASP A 191 11.15 -1.21 -10.06
N ASP A 192 10.35 -0.34 -10.67
CA ASP A 192 10.52 0.07 -12.06
C ASP A 192 11.83 0.82 -12.28
N THR A 193 12.25 1.62 -11.31
CA THR A 193 13.53 2.33 -11.37
C THR A 193 14.69 1.35 -11.27
N ILE A 194 14.64 0.37 -10.36
CA ILE A 194 15.62 -0.71 -10.27
C ILE A 194 15.68 -1.50 -11.57
N THR A 195 14.54 -1.85 -12.16
CA THR A 195 14.49 -2.59 -13.44
C THR A 195 15.22 -1.82 -14.55
N ARG A 196 15.00 -0.50 -14.65
CA ARG A 196 15.68 0.37 -15.62
C ARG A 196 17.18 0.47 -15.33
N HIS A 197 17.56 0.62 -14.06
CA HIS A 197 18.96 0.67 -13.64
C HIS A 197 19.71 -0.62 -14.00
N MET A 198 19.13 -1.80 -13.70
CA MET A 198 19.73 -3.09 -14.06
C MET A 198 19.97 -3.24 -15.56
N LEU A 199 19.05 -2.71 -16.37
CA LEU A 199 19.23 -2.70 -17.82
C LEU A 199 20.33 -1.74 -18.26
N ALA A 200 20.36 -0.54 -17.71
CA ALA A 200 21.29 0.53 -18.13
C ALA A 200 22.74 0.25 -17.67
N ALA A 201 22.94 -0.08 -16.39
CA ALA A 201 24.26 -0.26 -15.78
C ALA A 201 24.86 -1.64 -16.06
N HIS A 202 24.03 -2.71 -16.05
CA HIS A 202 24.51 -4.09 -16.13
C HIS A 202 24.17 -4.80 -17.42
N ASN A 203 23.42 -4.17 -18.35
CA ASN A 203 22.85 -4.75 -19.56
C ASN A 203 22.02 -6.03 -19.25
N LEU A 204 21.38 -6.05 -18.07
CA LEU A 204 20.68 -7.21 -17.52
C LEU A 204 19.17 -6.97 -17.49
N LEU A 205 18.42 -7.81 -18.18
CA LEU A 205 16.95 -7.84 -18.12
C LEU A 205 16.52 -8.65 -16.89
N VAL A 206 15.84 -7.98 -15.97
CA VAL A 206 15.23 -8.57 -14.77
C VAL A 206 13.71 -8.40 -14.80
N GLY A 207 13.00 -9.33 -14.17
CA GLY A 207 11.54 -9.24 -14.02
C GLY A 207 11.14 -8.43 -12.77
N PRO A 208 9.86 -8.02 -12.67
CA PRO A 208 9.36 -7.20 -11.55
C PRO A 208 9.64 -7.83 -10.17
N ARG A 209 9.48 -9.14 -10.05
CA ARG A 209 9.79 -9.86 -8.80
C ARG A 209 11.26 -9.75 -8.40
N THR A 210 12.16 -9.82 -9.37
CA THR A 210 13.61 -9.69 -9.10
C THR A 210 13.94 -8.26 -8.67
N ALA A 211 13.30 -7.26 -9.27
CA ALA A 211 13.45 -5.86 -8.86
C ALA A 211 12.94 -5.63 -7.42
N GLU A 212 11.76 -6.17 -7.08
CA GLU A 212 11.22 -6.16 -5.71
C GLU A 212 12.20 -6.84 -4.72
N ASP A 213 12.77 -8.00 -5.09
CA ASP A 213 13.77 -8.70 -4.28
C ASP A 213 15.05 -7.84 -4.07
N ILE A 214 15.52 -7.13 -5.10
CA ILE A 214 16.68 -6.22 -5.00
C ILE A 214 16.35 -5.08 -4.03
N LYS A 215 15.20 -4.40 -4.20
CA LYS A 215 14.74 -3.34 -3.31
C LYS A 215 14.72 -3.79 -1.86
N ILE A 216 14.11 -4.94 -1.58
CA ILE A 216 13.98 -5.47 -0.21
C ILE A 216 15.33 -5.87 0.39
N ARG A 217 16.24 -6.45 -0.40
CA ARG A 217 17.48 -7.04 0.12
C ARG A 217 18.62 -6.05 0.24
N VAL A 218 18.78 -5.16 -0.74
CA VAL A 218 19.92 -4.23 -0.80
C VAL A 218 19.50 -2.76 -0.98
N GLY A 219 18.21 -2.47 -1.21
CA GLY A 219 17.72 -1.10 -1.28
C GLY A 219 17.92 -0.33 0.02
N SER A 220 18.33 0.93 -0.10
CA SER A 220 18.42 1.88 1.02
C SER A 220 18.14 3.30 0.55
N ALA A 221 17.62 4.12 1.46
CA ALA A 221 17.37 5.54 1.23
C ALA A 221 18.49 6.45 1.76
N HIS A 222 19.32 5.91 2.65
CA HIS A 222 20.43 6.64 3.30
C HIS A 222 21.66 5.73 3.39
N PRO A 223 22.89 6.26 3.47
CA PRO A 223 24.12 5.46 3.68
C PRO A 223 23.98 4.52 4.87
N LEU A 224 24.39 3.26 4.67
CA LEU A 224 24.32 2.25 5.70
C LEU A 224 25.65 2.16 6.46
N GLN A 225 25.62 1.80 7.75
CA GLN A 225 26.85 1.54 8.52
C GLN A 225 27.69 0.42 7.89
N GLN A 226 27.01 -0.58 7.32
CA GLN A 226 27.62 -1.65 6.53
C GLN A 226 26.82 -1.79 5.26
N GLU A 227 27.44 -1.48 4.14
CA GLU A 227 26.81 -1.60 2.82
C GLU A 227 26.58 -3.08 2.45
N LEU A 228 25.50 -3.30 1.72
CA LEU A 228 24.98 -4.63 1.39
C LEU A 228 25.28 -4.95 -0.07
N GLN A 229 25.33 -6.24 -0.37
CA GLN A 229 25.47 -6.72 -1.74
C GLN A 229 24.69 -8.02 -1.95
N MET A 230 24.25 -8.27 -3.19
CA MET A 230 23.62 -9.52 -3.58
C MET A 230 23.94 -9.89 -5.02
N GLU A 231 23.93 -11.19 -5.30
CA GLU A 231 23.97 -11.71 -6.67
C GLU A 231 22.57 -11.69 -7.29
N VAL A 232 22.47 -11.11 -8.48
CA VAL A 232 21.24 -11.03 -9.27
C VAL A 232 21.40 -11.80 -10.57
N LYS A 233 20.43 -12.65 -10.85
CA LYS A 233 20.38 -13.45 -12.09
C LYS A 233 19.32 -12.87 -13.02
N GLY A 234 19.67 -12.74 -14.29
CA GLY A 234 18.78 -12.24 -15.33
C GLY A 234 19.22 -12.70 -16.71
N ARG A 235 18.65 -12.09 -17.75
CA ARG A 235 19.03 -12.34 -19.14
C ARG A 235 19.85 -11.16 -19.67
N ASP A 236 21.05 -11.43 -20.16
CA ASP A 236 21.85 -10.41 -20.86
C ASP A 236 21.12 -9.92 -22.11
N ARG A 237 20.96 -8.61 -22.24
CA ARG A 237 20.21 -8.01 -23.36
C ARG A 237 20.90 -8.22 -24.71
N GLY A 238 22.25 -8.21 -24.72
CA GLY A 238 23.02 -8.31 -25.97
C GLY A 238 23.09 -9.74 -26.48
N THR A 239 23.42 -10.70 -25.61
CA THR A 239 23.63 -12.11 -26.00
C THR A 239 22.37 -12.96 -25.88
N GLY A 240 21.38 -12.53 -25.09
CA GLY A 240 20.18 -13.30 -24.76
C GLY A 240 20.41 -14.43 -23.73
N LEU A 241 21.65 -14.64 -23.30
CA LEU A 241 22.02 -15.72 -22.38
C LEU A 241 21.78 -15.35 -20.90
N PRO A 242 21.60 -16.34 -20.01
CA PRO A 242 21.59 -16.11 -18.57
C PRO A 242 22.91 -15.47 -18.11
N LYS A 243 22.81 -14.47 -17.24
CA LYS A 243 23.93 -13.74 -16.67
C LYS A 243 23.70 -13.47 -15.19
N THR A 244 24.77 -13.50 -14.40
CA THR A 244 24.76 -13.13 -12.98
C THR A 244 25.63 -11.88 -12.80
N VAL A 245 25.13 -10.92 -12.00
CA VAL A 245 25.88 -9.72 -11.63
C VAL A 245 25.77 -9.52 -10.12
N THR A 246 26.76 -8.88 -9.51
CA THR A 246 26.71 -8.44 -8.11
C THR A 246 26.20 -7.01 -8.07
N VAL A 247 25.21 -6.75 -7.26
CA VAL A 247 24.57 -5.44 -7.07
C VAL A 247 24.82 -4.99 -5.62
N ARG A 248 25.11 -3.70 -5.42
CA ARG A 248 25.43 -3.11 -4.12
C ARG A 248 24.37 -2.09 -3.70
N SER A 249 24.25 -1.90 -2.40
CA SER A 249 23.28 -0.93 -1.84
C SER A 249 23.56 0.51 -2.23
N GLU A 250 24.85 0.90 -2.39
CA GLU A 250 25.20 2.25 -2.82
C GLU A 250 24.66 2.56 -4.21
N GLU A 251 24.84 1.62 -5.17
CA GLU A 251 24.37 1.82 -6.55
C GLU A 251 22.84 1.85 -6.63
N ILE A 252 22.14 1.03 -5.82
CA ILE A 252 20.68 1.02 -5.79
C ILE A 252 20.15 2.29 -5.13
N ARG A 253 20.78 2.77 -4.05
CA ARG A 253 20.44 4.05 -3.41
C ARG A 253 20.55 5.22 -4.38
N GLU A 254 21.66 5.29 -5.12
CA GLU A 254 21.86 6.31 -6.14
C GLU A 254 20.81 6.25 -7.24
N ALA A 255 20.47 5.03 -7.71
CA ALA A 255 19.42 4.84 -8.69
C ALA A 255 18.03 5.27 -8.19
N LEU A 256 17.74 5.14 -6.91
CA LEU A 256 16.46 5.47 -6.29
C LEU A 256 16.30 6.96 -5.94
N GLN A 257 17.36 7.76 -5.98
CA GLN A 257 17.38 9.13 -5.47
C GLN A 257 16.24 9.99 -6.00
N ASP A 258 16.01 10.02 -7.31
CA ASP A 258 14.94 10.82 -7.93
C ASP A 258 13.53 10.47 -7.37
N LYS A 259 13.32 9.21 -6.99
CA LYS A 259 12.03 8.76 -6.44
C LYS A 259 11.91 9.08 -4.95
N LEU A 260 13.01 8.98 -4.22
CA LEU A 260 13.07 9.38 -2.83
C LEU A 260 12.87 10.90 -2.69
N ASP A 261 13.41 11.68 -3.60
CA ASP A 261 13.21 13.13 -3.63
C ASP A 261 11.73 13.53 -3.82
N ILE A 262 10.96 12.75 -4.60
CA ILE A 262 9.51 12.96 -4.73
C ILE A 262 8.84 12.78 -3.36
N ILE A 263 9.15 11.69 -2.64
CA ILE A 263 8.60 11.40 -1.32
C ILE A 263 8.98 12.51 -0.31
N VAL A 264 10.26 12.87 -0.27
CA VAL A 264 10.76 13.94 0.61
C VAL A 264 10.06 15.26 0.32
N ASN A 265 9.90 15.61 -0.95
CA ASN A 265 9.23 16.85 -1.35
C ASN A 265 7.75 16.86 -0.95
N ALA A 266 7.04 15.73 -1.04
CA ALA A 266 5.67 15.62 -0.56
C ALA A 266 5.57 15.89 0.95
N VAL A 267 6.50 15.33 1.73
CA VAL A 267 6.59 15.56 3.18
C VAL A 267 6.84 17.06 3.46
N ARG A 268 7.81 17.67 2.80
CA ARG A 268 8.15 19.09 2.97
C ARG A 268 6.99 20.02 2.59
N GLN A 269 6.37 19.79 1.44
CA GLN A 269 5.21 20.59 1.00
C GLN A 269 4.04 20.47 1.97
N THR A 270 3.83 19.29 2.56
CA THR A 270 2.80 19.12 3.58
C THR A 270 3.13 19.90 4.85
N LEU A 271 4.40 19.93 5.28
CA LEU A 271 4.86 20.73 6.41
C LEU A 271 4.74 22.25 6.14
N ASP A 272 5.02 22.69 4.91
CA ASP A 272 4.90 24.09 4.51
C ASP A 272 3.44 24.61 4.61
N HIS A 273 2.46 23.71 4.48
CA HIS A 273 1.03 24.03 4.62
C HIS A 273 0.50 23.78 6.05
N CYS A 274 1.37 23.38 6.97
CA CYS A 274 0.97 23.12 8.35
C CYS A 274 0.66 24.43 9.09
N PRO A 275 -0.52 24.57 9.73
CA PRO A 275 -0.79 25.69 10.62
C PRO A 275 0.25 25.78 11.75
N PRO A 276 0.70 27.00 12.15
CA PRO A 276 1.75 27.17 13.15
C PRO A 276 1.51 26.44 14.48
N GLU A 277 0.26 26.41 14.95
CA GLU A 277 -0.13 25.74 16.20
C GLU A 277 0.09 24.23 16.10
N LEU A 278 -0.26 23.62 14.97
CA LEU A 278 -0.05 22.21 14.74
C LEU A 278 1.42 21.86 14.44
N ALA A 279 2.16 22.79 13.84
CA ALA A 279 3.60 22.62 13.60
C ALA A 279 4.39 22.50 14.91
N SER A 280 3.97 23.22 15.96
CA SER A 280 4.54 23.07 17.31
C SER A 280 4.34 21.64 17.85
N ASP A 281 3.17 21.06 17.65
CA ASP A 281 2.90 19.68 18.07
C ASP A 281 3.78 18.68 17.32
N LEU A 282 3.98 18.90 16.01
CA LEU A 282 4.82 18.03 15.18
C LEU A 282 6.30 18.09 15.57
N TYR A 283 6.78 19.20 16.10
CA TYR A 283 8.14 19.32 16.59
C TYR A 283 8.42 18.35 17.75
N ASP A 284 7.47 18.21 18.66
CA ASP A 284 7.60 17.31 19.82
C ASP A 284 7.24 15.85 19.48
N ARG A 285 6.24 15.64 18.63
CA ARG A 285 5.65 14.33 18.33
C ARG A 285 6.24 13.66 17.11
N GLY A 286 6.82 14.43 16.20
CA GLY A 286 7.42 13.92 14.97
C GLY A 286 6.41 13.48 13.92
N ILE A 287 6.93 12.73 12.95
CA ILE A 287 6.21 12.18 11.81
C ILE A 287 6.11 10.67 11.96
N THR A 288 4.92 10.11 11.84
CA THR A 288 4.73 8.66 11.81
C THR A 288 4.72 8.16 10.36
N VAL A 289 5.48 7.10 10.09
CA VAL A 289 5.58 6.51 8.74
C VAL A 289 4.99 5.11 8.75
N ALA A 290 4.08 4.86 7.81
CA ALA A 290 3.38 3.61 7.57
C ALA A 290 3.56 3.14 6.12
N GLY A 291 2.89 2.04 5.76
CA GLY A 291 2.99 1.44 4.43
C GLY A 291 4.24 0.61 4.21
N GLY A 292 4.26 -0.16 3.13
CA GLY A 292 5.38 -1.06 2.82
C GLY A 292 6.69 -0.34 2.53
N GLY A 293 6.63 0.90 2.03
CA GLY A 293 7.80 1.76 1.77
C GLY A 293 8.52 2.20 3.04
N ALA A 294 7.83 2.26 4.18
CA ALA A 294 8.42 2.55 5.49
C ALA A 294 9.54 1.56 5.88
N LEU A 295 9.52 0.37 5.30
CA LEU A 295 10.52 -0.68 5.53
C LEU A 295 11.81 -0.50 4.71
N LEU A 296 11.88 0.52 3.81
CA LEU A 296 13.11 0.80 3.09
C LEU A 296 14.18 1.29 4.06
N ARG A 297 15.34 0.63 4.06
CA ARG A 297 16.43 0.93 4.99
C ARG A 297 16.89 2.38 4.89
N GLY A 298 17.08 3.03 6.02
CA GLY A 298 17.57 4.41 6.08
C GLY A 298 16.53 5.46 5.66
N LEU A 299 15.25 5.07 5.43
CA LEU A 299 14.20 6.03 5.10
C LEU A 299 13.92 7.00 6.27
N SER A 300 13.92 6.49 7.51
CA SER A 300 13.80 7.32 8.70
C SER A 300 14.93 8.33 8.83
N ASP A 301 16.17 7.90 8.54
CA ASP A 301 17.34 8.76 8.60
C ASP A 301 17.28 9.85 7.53
N LEU A 302 16.89 9.49 6.29
CA LEU A 302 16.67 10.45 5.21
C LEU A 302 15.60 11.48 5.57
N LEU A 303 14.42 11.05 6.03
CA LEU A 303 13.34 11.96 6.39
C LEU A 303 13.73 12.85 7.57
N HIS A 304 14.41 12.30 8.58
CA HIS A 304 14.92 13.08 9.70
C HIS A 304 15.94 14.17 9.25
N GLU A 305 16.91 13.80 8.43
CA GLU A 305 17.88 14.74 7.87
C GLU A 305 17.21 15.86 7.08
N GLN A 306 16.16 15.53 6.34
CA GLN A 306 15.48 16.46 5.44
C GLN A 306 14.44 17.37 6.11
N THR A 307 13.93 16.98 7.29
CA THR A 307 12.87 17.70 8.00
C THR A 307 13.32 18.26 9.37
N GLY A 308 14.35 17.67 9.97
CA GLY A 308 14.75 17.97 11.35
C GLY A 308 13.80 17.42 12.42
N LEU A 309 12.72 16.74 12.03
CA LEU A 309 11.71 16.19 12.94
C LEU A 309 12.03 14.74 13.34
N PRO A 310 11.58 14.28 14.52
CA PRO A 310 11.60 12.87 14.87
C PRO A 310 10.80 12.02 13.89
N ILE A 311 11.30 10.88 13.46
CA ILE A 311 10.61 9.96 12.55
C ILE A 311 10.33 8.64 13.27
N MET A 312 9.07 8.23 13.29
CA MET A 312 8.63 7.00 13.92
C MET A 312 8.07 6.04 12.86
N ILE A 313 8.70 4.89 12.70
CA ILE A 313 8.14 3.82 11.88
C ILE A 313 7.10 3.06 12.71
N SER A 314 5.90 2.84 12.17
CA SER A 314 4.85 2.08 12.86
C SER A 314 5.29 0.63 13.10
N GLU A 315 4.75 -0.03 14.13
CA GLU A 315 5.14 -1.42 14.49
C GLU A 315 4.82 -2.43 13.37
N ASP A 316 3.64 -2.33 12.75
CA ASP A 316 3.28 -3.11 11.54
C ASP A 316 2.86 -2.15 10.42
N PRO A 317 3.83 -1.60 9.66
CA PRO A 317 3.54 -0.61 8.64
C PRO A 317 2.64 -1.13 7.53
N LEU A 318 2.72 -2.43 7.24
CA LEU A 318 1.96 -3.08 6.18
C LEU A 318 0.47 -3.25 6.51
N SER A 319 0.08 -3.11 7.77
CA SER A 319 -1.28 -3.35 8.24
C SER A 319 -1.98 -2.07 8.71
N ALA A 320 -1.28 -0.96 8.78
CA ALA A 320 -1.76 0.28 9.39
C ALA A 320 -3.14 0.71 8.84
N VAL A 321 -3.30 0.77 7.52
CA VAL A 321 -4.56 1.16 6.87
C VAL A 321 -5.68 0.15 7.19
N ALA A 322 -5.42 -1.14 7.07
CA ALA A 322 -6.41 -2.18 7.34
C ALA A 322 -6.85 -2.20 8.82
N GLU A 323 -5.90 -2.06 9.77
CA GLU A 323 -6.21 -1.92 11.19
C GLU A 323 -7.05 -0.68 11.47
N GLY A 324 -6.75 0.43 10.77
CA GLY A 324 -7.51 1.66 10.90
C GLY A 324 -8.94 1.53 10.42
N THR A 325 -9.17 0.88 9.27
CA THR A 325 -10.54 0.59 8.82
C THR A 325 -11.30 -0.27 9.83
N GLY A 326 -10.61 -1.24 10.45
CA GLY A 326 -11.18 -2.07 11.48
C GLY A 326 -11.54 -1.32 12.76
N LYS A 327 -10.66 -0.45 13.25
CA LYS A 327 -10.90 0.40 14.43
C LYS A 327 -12.02 1.43 14.19
N TYR A 328 -12.11 1.98 12.98
CA TYR A 328 -13.17 2.91 12.60
C TYR A 328 -14.57 2.25 12.63
N LEU A 329 -14.67 0.95 12.39
CA LEU A 329 -15.92 0.18 12.43
C LEU A 329 -16.36 -0.22 13.87
N GLN A 330 -15.53 0.03 14.88
CA GLN A 330 -15.86 -0.29 16.29
C GLN A 330 -16.79 0.75 16.91
#